data_f499a7a754dd3ef8a8b8ad159f5ed450
#
_entry.id   f499a7a754dd3ef8a8b8ad159f5ed450
#
_cell.length_a   1.000
_cell.length_b   1.000
_cell.length_c   1.000
_cell.angle_alpha   90.00
_cell.angle_beta   90.00
_cell.angle_gamma   90.00
#
_symmetry.space_group_name_H-M   'P 1'
#
loop_
_entity.id
_entity.type
_entity.pdbx_description
1 polymer ?
#
loop_
_entity_poly.entity_id
_entity_poly.type
_entity_poly.pdbx_seq_one_letter_code
_entity_poly.pdbx_strand_id
1 'polypeptide(L)'
;MAYYYFDFRDVKKQDCYGLLSSLVSQLSAESDSCYSILSKLYSDNSRGTLKPDIDALKKCLADMVSLPGQGQIYMIIDALDECPNFPGTPSAREEVLKFIKEIVNLKLSNLNLCVASRPEMDIRSVLEPLTTLKISLHDEIGQKGDIIEYLKSVVHSDRSMRSWKEEDKQLVIDTLSDRVNGMYVILPFILSQ
;
A
#
# COMPACT_ATOMS: atom_id res chain seq x y z
N MET A 1 -6.98 4.51 -12.36
CA MET A 1 -5.99 4.09 -11.35
C MET A 1 -6.58 4.32 -9.96
N ALA A 2 -6.42 3.38 -9.02
CA ALA A 2 -6.89 3.52 -7.64
C ALA A 2 -5.74 3.21 -6.67
N TYR A 3 -5.69 3.92 -5.54
CA TYR A 3 -4.63 3.74 -4.56
C TYR A 3 -5.12 3.91 -3.13
N TYR A 4 -4.40 3.28 -2.21
CA TYR A 4 -4.61 3.42 -0.78
C TYR A 4 -3.28 3.31 -0.05
N TYR A 5 -3.10 4.09 1.01
CA TYR A 5 -1.96 3.96 1.91
C TYR A 5 -2.45 3.81 3.34
N PHE A 6 -1.86 2.87 4.07
CA PHE A 6 -2.09 2.72 5.50
C PHE A 6 -1.34 3.81 6.26
N ASP A 7 -1.86 4.21 7.41
CA ASP A 7 -1.21 5.15 8.32
C ASP A 7 -1.59 4.78 9.76
N PHE A 8 -0.61 4.34 10.55
CA PHE A 8 -0.82 3.95 11.94
C PHE A 8 -1.31 5.09 12.84
N ARG A 9 -1.24 6.35 12.39
CA ARG A 9 -1.71 7.54 13.11
C ARG A 9 -3.17 7.88 12.79
N ASP A 10 -3.72 7.35 11.70
CA ASP A 10 -5.10 7.62 11.29
C ASP A 10 -5.93 6.33 11.37
N VAL A 11 -6.77 6.23 12.41
CA VAL A 11 -7.63 5.05 12.65
C VAL A 11 -8.51 4.69 11.45
N LYS A 12 -8.87 5.65 10.60
CA LYS A 12 -9.66 5.41 9.38
C LYS A 12 -8.85 4.75 8.26
N LYS A 13 -7.53 4.70 8.42
CA LYS A 13 -6.59 4.13 7.45
C LYS A 13 -5.87 2.89 7.98
N GLN A 14 -6.52 2.14 8.86
CA GLN A 14 -5.91 1.00 9.53
C GLN A 14 -6.65 -0.31 9.30
N ASP A 15 -7.71 -0.32 8.49
CA ASP A 15 -8.54 -1.51 8.32
C ASP A 15 -8.92 -1.78 6.85
N CYS A 16 -9.44 -2.98 6.62
CA CYS A 16 -9.90 -3.45 5.31
C CYS A 16 -11.11 -2.63 4.81
N TYR A 17 -11.95 -2.13 5.72
CA TYR A 17 -13.10 -1.33 5.35
C TYR A 17 -12.68 -0.01 4.70
N GLY A 18 -11.73 0.70 5.30
CA GLY A 18 -11.15 1.95 4.76
C GLY A 18 -10.51 1.73 3.39
N LEU A 19 -9.71 0.66 3.26
CA LEU A 19 -9.11 0.26 1.99
C LEU A 19 -10.17 0.05 0.91
N LEU A 20 -11.15 -0.83 1.15
CA LEU A 20 -12.19 -1.17 0.17
C LEU A 20 -13.05 0.02 -0.21
N SER A 21 -13.48 0.81 0.79
CA SER A 21 -14.29 2.02 0.56
C SER A 21 -13.56 3.03 -0.33
N SER A 22 -12.27 3.22 -0.10
CA SER A 22 -11.44 4.12 -0.90
C SER A 22 -11.30 3.63 -2.34
N LEU A 23 -10.95 2.34 -2.54
CA LEU A 23 -10.78 1.77 -3.88
C LEU A 23 -12.09 1.78 -4.68
N VAL A 24 -13.22 1.39 -4.08
CA VAL A 24 -14.54 1.42 -4.70
C VAL A 24 -14.93 2.84 -5.11
N SER A 25 -14.69 3.82 -4.22
CA SER A 25 -14.98 5.23 -4.51
C SER A 25 -14.17 5.75 -5.69
N GLN A 26 -12.85 5.47 -5.71
CA GLN A 26 -11.97 5.93 -6.79
C GLN A 26 -12.33 5.28 -8.14
N LEU A 27 -12.59 3.97 -8.17
CA LEU A 27 -12.99 3.28 -9.40
C LEU A 27 -14.35 3.73 -9.92
N SER A 28 -15.29 4.06 -9.03
CA SER A 28 -16.60 4.57 -9.43
C SER A 28 -16.54 5.95 -10.10
N ALA A 29 -15.52 6.75 -9.77
CA ALA A 29 -15.30 8.05 -10.38
C ALA A 29 -14.70 7.99 -11.78
N GLU A 30 -14.09 6.85 -12.15
CA GLU A 30 -13.39 6.67 -13.44
C GLU A 30 -14.33 6.16 -14.57
N SER A 31 -15.52 5.61 -14.24
CA SER A 31 -16.40 4.95 -15.22
C SER A 31 -17.84 4.95 -14.79
N ASP A 32 -18.75 5.31 -15.71
CA ASP A 32 -20.20 5.28 -15.48
C ASP A 32 -20.69 3.87 -15.15
N SER A 33 -20.06 2.83 -15.71
CA SER A 33 -20.39 1.45 -15.40
C SER A 33 -20.02 1.09 -13.96
N CYS A 34 -18.86 1.52 -13.49
CA CYS A 34 -18.45 1.36 -12.08
C CYS A 34 -19.37 2.19 -11.15
N TYR A 35 -19.71 3.41 -11.54
CA TYR A 35 -20.66 4.24 -10.80
C TYR A 35 -22.02 3.56 -10.66
N SER A 36 -22.52 2.89 -11.70
CA SER A 36 -23.79 2.15 -11.66
C SER A 36 -23.75 1.01 -10.64
N ILE A 37 -22.62 0.30 -10.51
CA ILE A 37 -22.42 -0.76 -9.50
C ILE A 37 -22.45 -0.15 -8.09
N LEU A 38 -21.74 0.96 -7.86
CA LEU A 38 -21.76 1.66 -6.58
C LEU A 38 -23.16 2.18 -6.24
N SER A 39 -23.88 2.76 -7.21
CA SER A 39 -25.26 3.24 -7.04
C SER A 39 -26.21 2.14 -6.62
N LYS A 40 -26.01 0.93 -7.16
CA LYS A 40 -26.78 -0.26 -6.74
C LYS A 40 -26.47 -0.62 -5.29
N LEU A 41 -25.19 -0.72 -4.93
CA LEU A 41 -24.78 -0.98 -3.55
C LEU A 41 -25.38 0.05 -2.57
N TYR A 42 -25.37 1.34 -2.94
CA TYR A 42 -25.97 2.41 -2.15
C TYR A 42 -27.49 2.21 -1.97
N SER A 43 -28.19 1.84 -3.04
CA SER A 43 -29.62 1.59 -3.02
C SER A 43 -30.00 0.38 -2.16
N ASP A 44 -29.21 -0.70 -2.28
CA ASP A 44 -29.41 -1.95 -1.53
C ASP A 44 -29.18 -1.74 -0.01
N ASN A 45 -28.35 -0.77 0.36
CA ASN A 45 -28.09 -0.37 1.75
C ASN A 45 -28.97 0.80 2.21
N SER A 46 -30.26 0.75 1.88
CA SER A 46 -31.28 1.71 2.31
C SER A 46 -30.90 3.17 1.99
N ARG A 47 -30.39 3.42 0.80
CA ARG A 47 -29.91 4.72 0.31
C ARG A 47 -28.88 5.36 1.24
N GLY A 48 -27.93 4.56 1.70
CA GLY A 48 -26.84 5.03 2.54
C GLY A 48 -27.15 5.20 4.02
N THR A 49 -28.33 4.78 4.46
CA THR A 49 -28.67 4.77 5.90
C THR A 49 -27.95 3.66 6.65
N LEU A 50 -27.68 2.54 5.95
CA LEU A 50 -26.89 1.43 6.47
C LEU A 50 -25.51 1.44 5.81
N LYS A 51 -24.47 1.22 6.63
CA LYS A 51 -23.12 0.98 6.10
C LYS A 51 -23.09 -0.40 5.44
N PRO A 52 -22.56 -0.54 4.20
CA PRO A 52 -22.28 -1.83 3.62
C PRO A 52 -21.27 -2.58 4.49
N ASP A 53 -21.40 -3.88 4.62
CA ASP A 53 -20.39 -4.71 5.26
C ASP A 53 -19.18 -4.92 4.34
N ILE A 54 -18.11 -5.53 4.88
CA ILE A 54 -16.87 -5.78 4.15
C ILE A 54 -17.10 -6.70 2.95
N ASP A 55 -17.95 -7.70 3.08
CA ASP A 55 -18.22 -8.65 2.00
C ASP A 55 -18.98 -8.00 0.84
N ALA A 56 -19.92 -7.09 1.14
CA ALA A 56 -20.61 -6.29 0.13
C ALA A 56 -19.64 -5.34 -0.60
N LEU A 57 -18.69 -4.73 0.11
CA LEU A 57 -17.65 -3.91 -0.52
C LEU A 57 -16.68 -4.73 -1.37
N LYS A 58 -16.25 -5.90 -0.91
CA LYS A 58 -15.43 -6.85 -1.68
C LYS A 58 -16.12 -7.25 -2.97
N LYS A 59 -17.40 -7.61 -2.88
CA LYS A 59 -18.21 -7.97 -4.04
C LYS A 59 -18.33 -6.80 -5.00
N CYS A 60 -18.64 -5.60 -4.50
CA CYS A 60 -18.75 -4.39 -5.32
C CYS A 60 -17.45 -4.12 -6.09
N LEU A 61 -16.29 -4.23 -5.41
CA LEU A 61 -14.99 -4.04 -6.03
C LEU A 61 -14.71 -5.12 -7.08
N ALA A 62 -14.97 -6.41 -6.77
CA ALA A 62 -14.82 -7.52 -7.70
C ALA A 62 -15.68 -7.35 -8.96
N ASP A 63 -16.93 -6.94 -8.79
CA ASP A 63 -17.84 -6.65 -9.90
C ASP A 63 -17.30 -5.50 -10.78
N MET A 64 -16.76 -4.43 -10.16
CA MET A 64 -16.17 -3.30 -10.90
C MET A 64 -14.95 -3.73 -11.72
N VAL A 65 -14.00 -4.46 -11.13
CA VAL A 65 -12.76 -4.83 -11.84
C VAL A 65 -12.98 -5.91 -12.89
N SER A 66 -14.08 -6.66 -12.79
CA SER A 66 -14.46 -7.73 -13.72
C SER A 66 -15.33 -7.25 -14.89
N LEU A 67 -15.65 -5.96 -14.97
CA LEU A 67 -16.48 -5.43 -16.04
C LEU A 67 -15.80 -5.67 -17.41
N PRO A 68 -16.54 -6.21 -18.39
CA PRO A 68 -16.01 -6.41 -19.73
C PRO A 68 -15.72 -5.08 -20.43
N GLY A 69 -14.65 -5.04 -21.19
CA GLY A 69 -14.28 -3.84 -21.98
C GLY A 69 -13.59 -2.74 -21.18
N GLN A 70 -13.29 -2.96 -19.89
CA GLN A 70 -12.42 -2.05 -19.15
C GLN A 70 -10.97 -2.12 -19.64
N GLY A 71 -10.30 -0.97 -19.69
CA GLY A 71 -8.86 -0.89 -19.90
C GLY A 71 -8.06 -1.44 -18.72
N GLN A 72 -6.75 -1.20 -18.74
CA GLN A 72 -5.86 -1.63 -17.65
C GLN A 72 -6.21 -0.90 -16.35
N ILE A 73 -6.37 -1.67 -15.29
CA ILE A 73 -6.64 -1.19 -13.93
C ILE A 73 -5.35 -1.34 -13.13
N TYR A 74 -4.91 -0.24 -12.51
CA TYR A 74 -3.78 -0.24 -11.59
C TYR A 74 -4.29 0.07 -10.20
N MET A 75 -4.04 -0.85 -9.27
CA MET A 75 -4.29 -0.67 -7.83
C MET A 75 -2.97 -0.60 -7.09
N ILE A 76 -2.83 0.38 -6.22
CA ILE A 76 -1.64 0.57 -5.39
C ILE A 76 -2.04 0.54 -3.92
N ILE A 77 -1.44 -0.37 -3.16
CA ILE A 77 -1.60 -0.47 -1.71
C ILE A 77 -0.23 -0.19 -1.08
N ASP A 78 -0.11 0.91 -0.38
CA ASP A 78 1.15 1.35 0.21
C ASP A 78 1.14 1.22 1.73
N ALA A 79 2.33 1.06 2.31
CA ALA A 79 2.58 0.97 3.74
C ALA A 79 1.73 -0.12 4.44
N LEU A 80 1.60 -1.31 3.83
CA LEU A 80 0.79 -2.41 4.37
C LEU A 80 1.24 -2.84 5.78
N ASP A 81 2.51 -2.69 6.11
CA ASP A 81 3.06 -2.93 7.46
C ASP A 81 2.49 -1.99 8.53
N GLU A 82 1.95 -0.84 8.14
CA GLU A 82 1.28 0.08 9.08
C GLU A 82 -0.16 -0.36 9.42
N CYS A 83 -0.72 -1.34 8.70
CA CYS A 83 -1.98 -1.96 9.07
C CYS A 83 -1.80 -2.78 10.36
N PRO A 84 -2.63 -2.57 11.41
CA PRO A 84 -2.46 -3.25 12.69
C PRO A 84 -2.53 -4.78 12.61
N ASN A 85 -1.60 -5.45 13.30
CA ASN A 85 -1.57 -6.90 13.46
C ASN A 85 -1.55 -7.27 14.94
N PHE A 86 -2.71 -7.20 15.62
CA PHE A 86 -2.83 -7.53 17.04
C PHE A 86 -3.21 -9.01 17.22
N PRO A 87 -2.55 -9.73 18.13
CA PRO A 87 -2.88 -11.13 18.41
C PRO A 87 -4.27 -11.28 19.07
N GLY A 88 -5.03 -12.31 18.69
CA GLY A 88 -6.23 -12.76 19.40
C GLY A 88 -7.58 -12.66 18.70
N THR A 89 -7.68 -12.01 17.56
CA THR A 89 -8.80 -12.01 16.60
C THR A 89 -8.24 -11.92 15.21
N PRO A 90 -8.98 -12.25 14.14
CA PRO A 90 -8.48 -11.92 12.80
C PRO A 90 -8.06 -10.45 12.80
N SER A 91 -6.77 -10.18 12.64
CA SER A 91 -6.27 -8.82 12.70
C SER A 91 -6.73 -8.06 11.45
N ALA A 92 -6.77 -6.73 11.52
CA ALA A 92 -7.08 -5.92 10.35
C ALA A 92 -6.14 -6.24 9.17
N ARG A 93 -4.86 -6.49 9.46
CA ARG A 93 -3.86 -6.90 8.46
C ARG A 93 -4.17 -8.27 7.85
N GLU A 94 -4.56 -9.27 8.65
CA GLU A 94 -4.95 -10.58 8.13
C GLU A 94 -6.14 -10.48 7.18
N GLU A 95 -7.12 -9.65 7.49
CA GLU A 95 -8.27 -9.41 6.64
C GLU A 95 -7.88 -8.75 5.33
N VAL A 96 -6.97 -7.77 5.36
CA VAL A 96 -6.41 -7.14 4.16
C VAL A 96 -5.61 -8.14 3.33
N LEU A 97 -4.76 -8.95 3.94
CA LEU A 97 -3.99 -9.99 3.24
C LEU A 97 -4.89 -11.04 2.59
N LYS A 98 -5.97 -11.43 3.28
CA LYS A 98 -7.00 -12.31 2.72
C LYS A 98 -7.67 -11.69 1.51
N PHE A 99 -8.07 -10.41 1.59
CA PHE A 99 -8.64 -9.68 0.47
C PHE A 99 -7.67 -9.60 -0.72
N ILE A 100 -6.40 -9.28 -0.50
CA ILE A 100 -5.38 -9.25 -1.57
C ILE A 100 -5.30 -10.62 -2.27
N LYS A 101 -5.29 -11.71 -1.50
CA LYS A 101 -5.30 -13.07 -2.06
C LYS A 101 -6.56 -13.36 -2.87
N GLU A 102 -7.73 -12.92 -2.39
CA GLU A 102 -9.00 -13.10 -3.07
C GLU A 102 -9.01 -12.37 -4.43
N ILE A 103 -8.58 -11.09 -4.47
CA ILE A 103 -8.60 -10.29 -5.69
C ILE A 103 -7.59 -10.78 -6.73
N VAL A 104 -6.41 -11.23 -6.31
CA VAL A 104 -5.41 -11.85 -7.19
C VAL A 104 -5.93 -13.15 -7.79
N ASN A 105 -6.65 -13.95 -7.01
CA ASN A 105 -7.22 -15.22 -7.49
C ASN A 105 -8.35 -15.05 -8.52
N LEU A 106 -8.85 -13.83 -8.75
CA LEU A 106 -9.75 -13.56 -9.88
C LEU A 106 -9.07 -13.73 -11.23
N LYS A 107 -7.74 -13.69 -11.27
CA LYS A 107 -6.90 -13.89 -12.47
C LYS A 107 -7.32 -13.00 -13.65
N LEU A 108 -7.55 -11.72 -13.38
CA LEU A 108 -7.95 -10.74 -14.38
C LEU A 108 -6.72 -10.18 -15.10
N SER A 109 -6.61 -10.40 -16.39
CA SER A 109 -5.49 -9.94 -17.22
C SER A 109 -5.35 -8.42 -17.34
N ASN A 110 -6.39 -7.69 -17.00
CA ASN A 110 -6.40 -6.22 -17.00
C ASN A 110 -6.15 -5.60 -15.62
N LEU A 111 -5.96 -6.41 -14.56
CA LEU A 111 -5.72 -5.91 -13.21
C LEU A 111 -4.25 -6.04 -12.84
N ASN A 112 -3.63 -4.91 -12.52
CA ASN A 112 -2.27 -4.81 -12.01
C ASN A 112 -2.32 -4.33 -10.56
N LEU A 113 -1.84 -5.15 -9.63
CA LEU A 113 -1.79 -4.81 -8.22
C LEU A 113 -0.34 -4.58 -7.78
N CYS A 114 -0.07 -3.42 -7.21
CA CYS A 114 1.21 -3.08 -6.60
C CYS A 114 1.01 -2.95 -5.08
N VAL A 115 1.80 -3.69 -4.31
CA VAL A 115 1.76 -3.61 -2.84
C VAL A 115 3.15 -3.22 -2.35
N ALA A 116 3.22 -2.18 -1.52
CA ALA A 116 4.44 -1.76 -0.87
C ALA A 116 4.36 -1.99 0.64
N SER A 117 5.41 -2.53 1.24
CA SER A 117 5.47 -2.87 2.66
C SER A 117 6.89 -3.11 3.12
N ARG A 118 7.14 -2.99 4.42
CA ARG A 118 8.31 -3.60 5.06
C ARG A 118 8.23 -5.13 5.02
N PRO A 119 9.39 -5.84 5.04
CA PRO A 119 9.43 -7.30 4.87
C PRO A 119 9.04 -8.03 6.15
N GLU A 120 7.83 -7.82 6.66
CA GLU A 120 7.31 -8.55 7.81
C GLU A 120 6.97 -9.99 7.43
N MET A 121 7.17 -10.94 8.36
CA MET A 121 7.05 -12.38 8.06
C MET A 121 5.65 -12.79 7.64
N ASP A 122 4.61 -12.24 8.28
CA ASP A 122 3.21 -12.51 7.96
C ASP A 122 2.84 -12.01 6.56
N ILE A 123 3.28 -10.80 6.20
CA ILE A 123 3.08 -10.21 4.88
C ILE A 123 3.81 -11.03 3.81
N ARG A 124 5.09 -11.35 4.04
CA ARG A 124 5.89 -12.13 3.10
C ARG A 124 5.32 -13.50 2.84
N SER A 125 4.91 -14.21 3.90
CA SER A 125 4.38 -15.57 3.79
C SER A 125 3.12 -15.66 2.90
N VAL A 126 2.32 -14.59 2.87
CA VAL A 126 1.09 -14.52 2.07
C VAL A 126 1.36 -13.98 0.67
N LEU A 127 2.17 -12.92 0.54
CA LEU A 127 2.33 -12.22 -0.73
C LEU A 127 3.41 -12.81 -1.62
N GLU A 128 4.52 -13.35 -1.10
CA GLU A 128 5.59 -13.92 -1.93
C GLU A 128 5.10 -15.02 -2.89
N PRO A 129 4.21 -15.96 -2.49
CA PRO A 129 3.68 -16.96 -3.41
C PRO A 129 2.78 -16.41 -4.51
N LEU A 130 2.25 -15.19 -4.34
CA LEU A 130 1.34 -14.52 -5.28
C LEU A 130 2.06 -13.58 -6.23
N THR A 131 3.33 -13.29 -5.96
CA THR A 131 4.07 -12.21 -6.61
C THR A 131 4.71 -12.67 -7.91
N THR A 132 4.52 -11.91 -8.98
CA THR A 132 5.22 -12.12 -10.27
C THR A 132 6.52 -11.33 -10.35
N LEU A 133 6.58 -10.15 -9.73
CA LEU A 133 7.77 -9.31 -9.67
C LEU A 133 7.95 -8.77 -8.25
N LYS A 134 9.14 -8.96 -7.70
CA LYS A 134 9.54 -8.42 -6.40
C LYS A 134 10.73 -7.46 -6.60
N ILE A 135 10.58 -6.24 -6.11
CA ILE A 135 11.66 -5.25 -6.11
C ILE A 135 12.01 -4.97 -4.66
N SER A 136 13.30 -5.14 -4.31
CA SER A 136 13.82 -4.76 -2.99
C SER A 136 14.58 -3.45 -3.15
N LEU A 137 14.12 -2.42 -2.48
CA LEU A 137 14.84 -1.14 -2.50
C LEU A 137 16.18 -1.22 -1.75
N HIS A 138 16.39 -2.23 -0.91
CA HIS A 138 17.68 -2.46 -0.25
C HIS A 138 18.79 -2.92 -1.19
N ASP A 139 18.42 -3.65 -2.23
CA ASP A 139 19.38 -4.27 -3.14
C ASP A 139 19.78 -3.32 -4.28
N GLU A 140 19.14 -2.16 -4.37
CA GLU A 140 19.45 -1.12 -5.36
C GLU A 140 20.70 -0.34 -4.93
N ILE A 141 21.83 -0.64 -5.56
CA ILE A 141 23.16 -0.04 -5.30
C ILE A 141 23.13 1.51 -5.38
N GLY A 142 22.22 2.09 -6.17
CA GLY A 142 22.04 3.54 -6.28
C GLY A 142 21.44 4.20 -5.05
N GLN A 143 20.54 3.54 -4.35
CA GLN A 143 19.76 4.13 -3.26
C GLN A 143 20.63 4.53 -2.05
N LYS A 144 21.65 3.72 -1.72
CA LYS A 144 22.58 4.07 -0.63
C LYS A 144 23.34 5.35 -0.94
N GLY A 145 23.71 5.55 -2.21
CA GLY A 145 24.35 6.77 -2.70
C GLY A 145 23.43 7.99 -2.55
N ASP A 146 22.20 7.88 -3.00
CA ASP A 146 21.19 8.97 -2.96
C ASP A 146 20.88 9.38 -1.50
N ILE A 147 20.78 8.42 -0.59
CA ILE A 147 20.54 8.69 0.82
C ILE A 147 21.74 9.40 1.46
N ILE A 148 22.96 8.96 1.17
CA ILE A 148 24.18 9.62 1.67
C ILE A 148 24.26 11.05 1.14
N GLU A 149 23.94 11.27 -0.12
CA GLU A 149 23.94 12.60 -0.73
C GLU A 149 22.87 13.51 -0.09
N TYR A 150 21.67 12.97 0.12
CA TYR A 150 20.62 13.66 0.85
C TYR A 150 21.03 14.03 2.27
N LEU A 151 21.58 13.08 3.04
CA LEU A 151 22.07 13.31 4.41
C LEU A 151 23.16 14.40 4.43
N LYS A 152 24.12 14.35 3.51
CA LYS A 152 25.14 15.40 3.36
C LYS A 152 24.51 16.76 3.11
N SER A 153 23.55 16.82 2.18
CA SER A 153 22.86 18.08 1.86
C SER A 153 22.14 18.65 3.08
N VAL A 154 21.38 17.81 3.83
CA VAL A 154 20.64 18.24 5.01
C VAL A 154 21.60 18.71 6.12
N VAL A 155 22.60 17.92 6.48
CA VAL A 155 23.53 18.22 7.59
C VAL A 155 24.31 19.52 7.32
N HIS A 156 24.68 19.79 6.06
CA HIS A 156 25.44 21.01 5.73
C HIS A 156 24.54 22.25 5.54
N SER A 157 23.25 22.05 5.19
CA SER A 157 22.32 23.17 5.01
C SER A 157 21.59 23.59 6.29
N ASP A 158 21.51 22.71 7.29
CA ASP A 158 20.79 22.98 8.53
C ASP A 158 21.46 24.07 9.36
N ARG A 159 20.66 25.08 9.74
CA ARG A 159 21.14 26.23 10.53
C ARG A 159 21.64 25.84 11.91
N SER A 160 21.04 24.82 12.53
CA SER A 160 21.41 24.36 13.87
C SER A 160 22.80 23.67 13.89
N MET A 161 23.19 23.09 12.75
CA MET A 161 24.45 22.38 12.59
C MET A 161 25.60 23.25 12.00
N ARG A 162 25.33 24.53 11.74
CA ARG A 162 26.35 25.44 11.16
C ARG A 162 27.62 25.59 12.02
N SER A 163 27.47 25.55 13.34
CA SER A 163 28.57 25.69 14.30
C SER A 163 29.28 24.39 14.62
N TRP A 164 28.79 23.27 14.09
CA TRP A 164 29.39 21.95 14.34
C TRP A 164 30.67 21.78 13.54
N LYS A 165 31.63 21.06 14.12
CA LYS A 165 32.88 20.70 13.42
C LYS A 165 32.56 19.70 12.31
N GLU A 166 33.33 19.72 11.24
CA GLU A 166 33.14 18.79 10.11
C GLU A 166 33.23 17.32 10.53
N GLU A 167 34.09 17.01 11.53
CA GLU A 167 34.24 15.67 12.12
C GLU A 167 32.91 15.19 12.74
N ASP A 168 32.19 16.08 13.47
CA ASP A 168 30.91 15.76 14.09
C ASP A 168 29.80 15.59 13.04
N LYS A 169 29.79 16.42 12.00
CA LYS A 169 28.88 16.31 10.87
C LYS A 169 29.08 14.99 10.11
N GLN A 170 30.34 14.63 9.85
CA GLN A 170 30.66 13.38 9.18
C GLN A 170 30.25 12.17 10.03
N LEU A 171 30.48 12.22 11.36
CA LEU A 171 30.06 11.17 12.28
C LEU A 171 28.52 10.95 12.23
N VAL A 172 27.74 12.04 12.15
CA VAL A 172 26.27 11.95 12.00
C VAL A 172 25.91 11.30 10.68
N ILE A 173 26.52 11.73 9.58
CA ILE A 173 26.26 11.17 8.24
C ILE A 173 26.58 9.67 8.23
N ASP A 174 27.74 9.27 8.73
CA ASP A 174 28.17 7.87 8.75
C ASP A 174 27.24 7.02 9.64
N THR A 175 26.91 7.51 10.85
CA THR A 175 26.01 6.80 11.77
C THR A 175 24.61 6.61 11.20
N LEU A 176 24.06 7.63 10.53
CA LEU A 176 22.76 7.55 9.91
C LEU A 176 22.79 6.65 8.66
N SER A 177 23.85 6.74 7.85
CA SER A 177 24.03 5.91 6.66
C SER A 177 24.13 4.41 7.00
N ASP A 178 24.78 4.06 8.11
CA ASP A 178 24.87 2.68 8.56
C ASP A 178 23.54 2.15 9.10
N ARG A 179 22.74 3.00 9.72
CA ARG A 179 21.40 2.64 10.23
C ARG A 179 20.35 2.52 9.14
N VAL A 180 20.51 3.17 8.01
CA VAL A 180 19.61 3.09 6.85
C VAL A 180 19.58 1.68 6.25
N ASN A 181 20.59 0.87 6.43
CA ASN A 181 20.59 -0.55 6.00
C ASN A 181 19.46 -1.42 6.61
N GLY A 182 18.60 -0.87 7.45
CA GLY A 182 17.45 -1.58 8.05
C GLY A 182 16.09 -0.88 7.89
N MET A 183 16.00 0.32 7.30
CA MET A 183 14.85 1.17 7.54
C MET A 183 13.81 1.26 6.41
N TYR A 184 14.12 0.90 5.15
CA TYR A 184 13.15 0.97 4.06
C TYR A 184 13.26 -0.21 3.11
N VAL A 185 12.41 -1.21 3.31
CA VAL A 185 12.06 -2.17 2.26
C VAL A 185 10.66 -1.84 1.80
N ILE A 186 10.54 -1.16 0.68
CA ILE A 186 9.31 -1.13 -0.08
C ILE A 186 9.39 -2.35 -1.00
N LEU A 187 8.49 -3.29 -0.83
CA LEU A 187 8.32 -4.42 -1.74
C LEU A 187 7.20 -4.05 -2.72
N PRO A 188 7.48 -3.52 -3.91
CA PRO A 188 6.46 -3.46 -4.92
C PRO A 188 6.20 -4.89 -5.42
N PHE A 189 5.04 -5.41 -5.09
CA PHE A 189 4.53 -6.63 -5.68
C PHE A 189 3.73 -6.23 -6.92
N ILE A 190 4.32 -6.38 -8.09
CA ILE A 190 3.57 -6.23 -9.35
C ILE A 190 3.01 -7.60 -9.66
N LEU A 191 1.70 -7.73 -9.51
CA LEU A 191 0.94 -8.91 -9.88
C LEU A 191 0.43 -8.66 -11.29
N SER A 192 1.18 -9.07 -12.31
CA SER A 192 0.74 -9.16 -13.70
C SER A 192 0.65 -10.63 -14.08
N GLN A 193 -0.41 -11.00 -14.76
CA GLN A 193 -0.51 -12.28 -15.46
C GLN A 193 -0.13 -12.11 -16.91
#